data_63c6eec3f5bba72dcd5e77b8f4068578
#
_entry.id   63c6eec3f5bba72dcd5e77b8f4068578
#
_cell.length_a   1.000
_cell.length_b   1.000
_cell.length_c   1.000
_cell.angle_alpha   90.00
_cell.angle_beta   90.00
_cell.angle_gamma   90.00
#
_symmetry.space_group_name_H-M   'P 1'
#
loop_
_entity.id
_entity.type
_entity.pdbx_description
1 polymer ?
#
loop_
_entity_poly.entity_id
_entity_poly.type
_entity_poly.pdbx_seq_one_letter_code
_entity_poly.pdbx_strand_id
1 'polypeptide(L)'
;MSKKLETELYKAATLTFEDLGFLLPTPEIDEQQLNAQVEASVSVDFEGPFSGKLLVRVCGGLLPIIAANMLGEEDAPSKSLQYDALGEIANVICGNMLPGIAGSKDVFHVSSPKMAESIDLPPVAEVQVGLGLGRADLLLFVSKYPALAEE
;
A
#
# COMPACT_ATOMS: atom_id res chain seq x y z
N MET A 1 1.45 6.40 16.91
CA MET A 1 1.63 6.59 15.47
C MET A 1 1.22 7.99 15.06
N SER A 2 1.79 8.47 13.98
CA SER A 2 1.50 9.79 13.46
C SER A 2 0.16 9.79 12.73
N LYS A 3 -0.75 10.65 13.18
CA LYS A 3 -2.06 10.77 12.58
C LYS A 3 -1.99 11.36 11.18
N LYS A 4 -1.06 12.29 10.96
CA LYS A 4 -0.84 12.87 9.63
C LYS A 4 -0.34 11.81 8.64
N LEU A 5 0.60 10.99 9.06
CA LEU A 5 1.13 9.92 8.21
C LEU A 5 0.05 8.90 7.87
N GLU A 6 -0.78 8.53 8.83
CA GLU A 6 -1.88 7.61 8.60
C GLU A 6 -2.89 8.19 7.61
N THR A 7 -3.21 9.47 7.74
CA THR A 7 -4.15 10.14 6.85
C THR A 7 -3.62 10.16 5.41
N GLU A 8 -2.35 10.52 5.22
CA GLU A 8 -1.75 10.58 3.89
C GLU A 8 -1.59 9.19 3.28
N LEU A 9 -1.26 8.21 4.11
CA LEU A 9 -1.15 6.82 3.66
C LEU A 9 -2.51 6.28 3.22
N TYR A 10 -3.54 6.51 4.01
CA TYR A 10 -4.90 6.06 3.68
C TYR A 10 -5.39 6.70 2.39
N LYS A 11 -5.16 8.00 2.24
CA LYS A 11 -5.55 8.76 1.05
C LYS A 11 -4.87 8.22 -0.21
N ALA A 12 -3.56 8.01 -0.14
CA ALA A 12 -2.81 7.46 -1.27
C ALA A 12 -3.27 6.05 -1.62
N ALA A 13 -3.52 5.23 -0.61
CA ALA A 13 -3.97 3.86 -0.80
C ALA A 13 -5.34 3.79 -1.47
N THR A 14 -6.31 4.52 -0.95
CA THR A 14 -7.69 4.48 -1.48
C THR A 14 -7.74 5.00 -2.91
N LEU A 15 -7.00 6.07 -3.19
CA LEU A 15 -6.91 6.61 -4.54
C LEU A 15 -6.33 5.58 -5.52
N THR A 16 -5.27 4.89 -5.11
CA THR A 16 -4.60 3.93 -5.98
C THR A 16 -5.47 2.70 -6.24
N PHE A 17 -6.11 2.14 -5.21
CA PHE A 17 -6.99 1.00 -5.41
C PHE A 17 -8.18 1.34 -6.29
N GLU A 18 -8.69 2.55 -6.19
CA GLU A 18 -9.77 3.00 -7.04
C GLU A 18 -9.31 3.20 -8.49
N ASP A 19 -8.20 3.92 -8.69
CA ASP A 19 -7.73 4.30 -10.02
C ASP A 19 -7.12 3.13 -10.81
N LEU A 20 -6.39 2.26 -10.16
CA LEU A 20 -5.72 1.14 -10.82
C LEU A 20 -6.47 -0.17 -10.66
N GLY A 21 -6.99 -0.44 -9.48
CA GLY A 21 -7.65 -1.71 -9.17
C GLY A 21 -9.14 -1.71 -9.45
N PHE A 22 -9.71 -0.54 -9.72
CA PHE A 22 -11.16 -0.35 -9.90
C PHE A 22 -11.96 -0.89 -8.72
N LEU A 23 -11.41 -0.74 -7.51
CA LEU A 23 -12.06 -1.14 -6.27
C LEU A 23 -12.30 0.09 -5.40
N LEU A 24 -13.56 0.29 -5.05
CA LEU A 24 -13.93 1.38 -4.15
C LEU A 24 -13.75 0.95 -2.70
N PRO A 25 -13.09 1.77 -1.88
CA PRO A 25 -12.94 1.44 -0.47
C PRO A 25 -14.30 1.44 0.22
N THR A 26 -14.47 0.53 1.17
CA THR A 26 -15.66 0.53 2.02
C THR A 26 -15.42 1.53 3.16
N PRO A 27 -16.50 2.19 3.66
CA PRO A 27 -16.33 3.20 4.72
C PRO A 27 -15.82 2.62 6.03
N GLU A 28 -16.11 1.35 6.30
CA GLU A 28 -15.67 0.67 7.50
C GLU A 28 -15.19 -0.73 7.15
N ILE A 29 -14.43 -1.33 8.04
CA ILE A 29 -13.99 -2.72 7.90
C ILE A 29 -14.93 -3.60 8.70
N ASP A 30 -15.61 -4.52 8.02
CA ASP A 30 -16.50 -5.46 8.67
C ASP A 30 -15.73 -6.68 9.20
N GLU A 31 -16.44 -7.56 9.88
CA GLU A 31 -15.84 -8.74 10.49
C GLU A 31 -15.26 -9.69 9.44
N GLN A 32 -15.92 -9.87 8.32
CA GLN A 32 -15.44 -10.72 7.24
C GLN A 32 -14.11 -10.19 6.66
N GLN A 33 -14.04 -8.89 6.41
CA GLN A 33 -12.83 -8.25 5.91
C GLN A 33 -11.69 -8.36 6.92
N LEU A 34 -12.00 -8.15 8.20
CA LEU A 34 -10.99 -8.21 9.26
C LEU A 34 -10.39 -9.60 9.39
N ASN A 35 -11.21 -10.64 9.22
CA ASN A 35 -10.79 -12.02 9.35
C ASN A 35 -10.27 -12.64 8.05
N ALA A 36 -10.21 -11.86 6.98
CA ALA A 36 -9.74 -12.35 5.69
C ALA A 36 -8.26 -12.77 5.77
N GLN A 37 -7.92 -13.85 5.08
CA GLN A 37 -6.57 -14.39 5.12
C GLN A 37 -5.64 -13.65 4.17
N VAL A 38 -4.38 -13.49 4.58
CA VAL A 38 -3.35 -12.86 3.77
C VAL A 38 -3.08 -13.68 2.51
N GLU A 39 -3.11 -13.03 1.37
CA GLU A 39 -2.77 -13.65 0.08
C GLU A 39 -1.33 -13.37 -0.33
N ALA A 40 -0.91 -12.12 -0.20
CA ALA A 40 0.42 -11.69 -0.64
C ALA A 40 0.82 -10.39 0.05
N SER A 41 2.11 -10.19 0.16
CA SER A 41 2.70 -8.97 0.69
C SER A 41 3.88 -8.57 -0.17
N VAL A 42 4.00 -7.27 -0.45
CA VAL A 42 5.16 -6.71 -1.14
C VAL A 42 5.66 -5.50 -0.38
N SER A 43 6.92 -5.18 -0.54
CA SER A 43 7.48 -3.96 0.01
C SER A 43 8.25 -3.19 -1.05
N VAL A 44 8.29 -1.88 -0.88
CA VAL A 44 9.12 -0.98 -1.69
C VAL A 44 9.92 -0.11 -0.75
N ASP A 45 11.18 0.13 -1.10
CA ASP A 45 12.06 1.02 -0.35
C ASP A 45 12.07 2.39 -1.00
N PHE A 46 12.21 3.44 -0.21
CA PHE A 46 12.37 4.78 -0.76
C PHE A 46 13.51 5.50 -0.05
N GLU A 47 14.20 6.35 -0.80
CA GLU A 47 15.32 7.15 -0.30
C GLU A 47 15.20 8.57 -0.83
N GLY A 48 15.58 9.52 -0.02
CA GLY A 48 15.53 10.95 -0.34
C GLY A 48 15.92 11.74 0.90
N PRO A 49 15.22 12.84 1.21
CA PRO A 49 15.47 13.58 2.44
C PRO A 49 15.36 12.72 3.70
N PHE A 50 14.59 11.65 3.63
CA PHE A 50 14.58 10.57 4.60
C PHE A 50 14.37 9.28 3.86
N SER A 51 14.56 8.15 4.52
CA SER A 51 14.40 6.84 3.89
C SER A 51 13.46 5.97 4.67
N GLY A 52 12.89 4.98 4.00
CA GLY A 52 11.95 4.07 4.63
C GLY A 52 11.48 2.97 3.70
N LYS A 53 10.42 2.33 4.13
CA LYS A 53 9.85 1.18 3.44
C LYS A 53 8.32 1.22 3.59
N LEU A 54 7.64 0.89 2.51
CA LEU A 54 6.19 0.69 2.54
C LEU A 54 5.90 -0.78 2.29
N LEU A 55 5.15 -1.41 3.21
CA LEU A 55 4.66 -2.76 3.04
C LEU A 55 3.18 -2.70 2.68
N VAL A 56 2.79 -3.42 1.64
CA VAL A 56 1.38 -3.53 1.21
C VAL A 56 1.01 -5.00 1.20
N ARG A 57 -0.05 -5.33 1.91
CA ARG A 57 -0.55 -6.69 2.07
C ARG A 57 -2.00 -6.73 1.65
N VAL A 58 -2.37 -7.73 0.83
CA VAL A 58 -3.78 -7.91 0.44
C VAL A 58 -4.31 -9.22 1.00
N CYS A 59 -5.58 -9.20 1.39
CA CYS A 59 -6.24 -10.30 2.08
C CYS A 59 -7.63 -10.52 1.51
N GLY A 60 -8.04 -11.78 1.43
CA GLY A 60 -9.44 -12.11 1.13
C GLY A 60 -9.79 -12.28 -0.34
N GLY A 61 -8.89 -12.79 -1.14
CA GLY A 61 -9.19 -13.09 -2.55
C GLY A 61 -9.12 -11.89 -3.48
N LEU A 62 -8.49 -10.80 -3.05
CA LEU A 62 -8.43 -9.56 -3.82
C LEU A 62 -7.39 -9.58 -4.94
N LEU A 63 -6.31 -10.34 -4.75
CA LEU A 63 -5.17 -10.25 -5.66
C LEU A 63 -5.53 -10.60 -7.11
N PRO A 64 -6.22 -11.71 -7.38
CA PRO A 64 -6.60 -12.01 -8.76
C PRO A 64 -7.57 -10.98 -9.36
N ILE A 65 -8.44 -10.42 -8.54
CA ILE A 65 -9.39 -9.39 -8.99
C ILE A 65 -8.66 -8.12 -9.38
N ILE A 66 -7.77 -7.65 -8.53
CA ILE A 66 -6.96 -6.45 -8.78
C ILE A 66 -6.15 -6.63 -10.06
N ALA A 67 -5.48 -7.77 -10.20
CA ALA A 67 -4.63 -8.03 -11.35
C ALA A 67 -5.44 -8.08 -12.65
N ALA A 68 -6.58 -8.76 -12.64
CA ALA A 68 -7.46 -8.82 -13.81
C ALA A 68 -7.95 -7.43 -14.21
N ASN A 69 -8.35 -6.62 -13.21
CA ASN A 69 -8.81 -5.26 -13.46
C ASN A 69 -7.71 -4.39 -14.06
N MET A 70 -6.50 -4.50 -13.55
CA MET A 70 -5.37 -3.69 -14.03
C MET A 70 -4.97 -4.07 -15.46
N LEU A 71 -5.10 -5.33 -15.83
CA LEU A 71 -4.75 -5.81 -17.17
C LEU A 71 -5.91 -5.75 -18.14
N GLY A 72 -7.10 -5.38 -17.69
CA GLY A 72 -8.28 -5.33 -18.53
C GLY A 72 -8.75 -6.71 -18.98
N GLU A 73 -8.55 -7.74 -18.15
CA GLU A 73 -8.92 -9.11 -18.48
C GLU A 73 -10.12 -9.57 -17.65
N GLU A 74 -10.90 -10.51 -18.18
CA GLU A 74 -12.03 -11.07 -17.45
C GLU A 74 -11.58 -12.10 -16.42
N ASP A 75 -10.59 -12.92 -16.78
CA ASP A 75 -10.08 -13.97 -15.92
C ASP A 75 -8.79 -13.54 -15.22
N ALA A 76 -8.52 -14.17 -14.08
CA ALA A 76 -7.32 -13.90 -13.33
C ALA A 76 -6.07 -14.28 -14.14
N PRO A 77 -5.07 -13.40 -14.21
CA PRO A 77 -3.80 -13.73 -14.86
C PRO A 77 -2.99 -14.71 -14.03
N SER A 78 -1.82 -15.11 -14.54
CA SER A 78 -0.91 -15.98 -13.83
C SER A 78 -0.50 -15.40 -12.47
N LYS A 79 -0.03 -16.25 -11.56
CA LYS A 79 0.45 -15.79 -10.25
C LYS A 79 1.54 -14.75 -10.36
N SER A 80 2.46 -14.94 -11.31
CA SER A 80 3.54 -13.97 -11.54
C SER A 80 3.00 -12.59 -11.88
N LEU A 81 2.02 -12.53 -12.77
CA LEU A 81 1.38 -11.26 -13.15
C LEU A 81 0.55 -10.67 -12.00
N GLN A 82 -0.03 -11.53 -11.16
CA GLN A 82 -0.75 -11.06 -9.97
C GLN A 82 0.20 -10.35 -9.00
N TYR A 83 1.37 -10.93 -8.77
CA TYR A 83 2.39 -10.30 -7.89
C TYR A 83 2.96 -9.03 -8.50
N ASP A 84 3.15 -9.01 -9.81
CA ASP A 84 3.59 -7.79 -10.50
C ASP A 84 2.57 -6.67 -10.35
N ALA A 85 1.29 -7.00 -10.42
CA ALA A 85 0.21 -6.02 -10.23
C ALA A 85 0.25 -5.44 -8.80
N LEU A 86 0.45 -6.29 -7.79
CA LEU A 86 0.56 -5.81 -6.41
C LEU A 86 1.78 -4.92 -6.24
N GLY A 87 2.89 -5.27 -6.87
CA GLY A 87 4.10 -4.44 -6.85
C GLY A 87 3.85 -3.06 -7.46
N GLU A 88 3.13 -3.00 -8.57
CA GLU A 88 2.76 -1.72 -9.19
C GLU A 88 1.89 -0.88 -8.27
N ILE A 89 0.92 -1.51 -7.62
CA ILE A 89 0.07 -0.84 -6.63
C ILE A 89 0.94 -0.22 -5.52
N ALA A 90 1.87 -0.99 -4.98
CA ALA A 90 2.73 -0.51 -3.90
C ALA A 90 3.60 0.67 -4.35
N ASN A 91 4.16 0.60 -5.57
CA ASN A 91 4.95 1.70 -6.12
C ASN A 91 4.13 2.97 -6.27
N VAL A 92 2.92 2.84 -6.79
CA VAL A 92 2.04 4.00 -7.01
C VAL A 92 1.57 4.60 -5.70
N ILE A 93 1.22 3.77 -4.72
CA ILE A 93 0.86 4.27 -3.38
C ILE A 93 2.02 5.05 -2.79
N CYS A 94 3.22 4.49 -2.85
CA CYS A 94 4.42 5.14 -2.33
C CYS A 94 4.64 6.50 -3.01
N GLY A 95 4.57 6.54 -4.33
CA GLY A 95 4.75 7.77 -5.09
C GLY A 95 3.69 8.83 -4.81
N ASN A 96 2.47 8.39 -4.54
CA ASN A 96 1.38 9.32 -4.20
C ASN A 96 1.45 9.82 -2.76
N MET A 97 1.97 8.98 -1.86
CA MET A 97 2.06 9.31 -0.43
C MET A 97 3.18 10.30 -0.13
N LEU A 98 4.35 10.10 -0.72
CA LEU A 98 5.56 10.85 -0.35
C LEU A 98 5.40 12.37 -0.49
N PRO A 99 4.82 12.93 -1.55
CA PRO A 99 4.62 14.39 -1.60
C PRO A 99 3.73 14.91 -0.48
N GLY A 100 2.77 14.11 -0.03
CA GLY A 100 1.86 14.52 1.04
C GLY A 100 2.52 14.58 2.41
N ILE A 101 3.57 13.78 2.65
CA ILE A 101 4.24 13.76 3.94
C ILE A 101 5.54 14.53 3.96
N ALA A 102 6.18 14.74 2.82
CA ALA A 102 7.48 15.40 2.73
C ALA A 102 7.45 16.75 2.03
N GLY A 103 6.46 16.98 1.19
CA GLY A 103 6.38 18.17 0.37
C GLY A 103 6.67 17.85 -1.09
N SER A 104 6.04 18.61 -2.00
CA SER A 104 6.10 18.33 -3.44
C SER A 104 7.44 18.67 -4.08
N LYS A 105 8.30 19.38 -3.36
CA LYS A 105 9.62 19.77 -3.88
C LYS A 105 10.69 18.73 -3.61
N ASP A 106 10.44 17.83 -2.68
CA ASP A 106 11.40 16.79 -2.32
C ASP A 106 11.39 15.68 -3.35
N VAL A 107 12.56 15.19 -3.68
CA VAL A 107 12.73 14.11 -4.66
C VAL A 107 13.09 12.81 -3.93
N PHE A 108 12.34 11.77 -4.22
CA PHE A 108 12.59 10.44 -3.67
C PHE A 108 12.87 9.45 -4.79
N HIS A 109 13.76 8.52 -4.50
CA HIS A 109 13.99 7.36 -5.34
C HIS A 109 13.26 6.17 -4.73
N VAL A 110 12.39 5.55 -5.51
CA VAL A 110 11.61 4.40 -5.07
C VAL A 110 12.16 3.16 -5.76
N SER A 111 12.54 2.15 -4.98
CA SER A 111 13.12 0.92 -5.52
C SER A 111 12.06 0.01 -6.14
N SER A 112 12.52 -1.03 -6.83
CA SER A 112 11.62 -2.06 -7.36
C SER A 112 10.95 -2.82 -6.22
N PRO A 113 9.69 -3.21 -6.39
CA PRO A 113 8.98 -3.98 -5.36
C PRO A 113 9.62 -5.35 -5.13
N LYS A 114 9.53 -5.81 -3.88
CA LYS A 114 10.00 -7.13 -3.48
C LYS A 114 8.90 -7.85 -2.73
N MET A 115 8.83 -9.16 -2.90
CA MET A 115 7.98 -9.97 -2.03
C MET A 115 8.48 -9.83 -0.61
N ALA A 116 7.56 -9.63 0.34
CA ALA A 116 7.91 -9.42 1.74
C ALA A 116 6.96 -10.24 2.62
N GLU A 117 7.47 -10.77 3.74
CA GLU A 117 6.64 -11.50 4.68
C GLU A 117 6.27 -10.64 5.87
N SER A 118 7.27 -10.15 6.58
CA SER A 118 7.07 -9.31 7.75
C SER A 118 8.34 -8.48 7.99
N ILE A 119 8.16 -7.44 8.79
CA ILE A 119 9.26 -6.54 9.16
C ILE A 119 9.24 -6.43 10.68
N ASP A 120 10.39 -6.70 11.32
CA ASP A 120 10.51 -6.72 12.78
C ASP A 120 10.66 -5.35 13.42
N LEU A 121 10.25 -4.30 12.73
CA LEU A 121 10.31 -2.94 13.25
C LEU A 121 8.88 -2.42 13.42
N PRO A 122 8.65 -1.57 14.42
CA PRO A 122 7.34 -0.95 14.54
C PRO A 122 7.12 0.04 13.41
N PRO A 123 5.94 0.03 12.77
CA PRO A 123 5.63 1.02 11.75
C PRO A 123 5.39 2.40 12.37
N VAL A 124 5.66 3.46 11.61
CA VAL A 124 5.30 4.82 12.02
C VAL A 124 3.88 5.16 11.63
N ALA A 125 3.29 4.39 10.74
CA ALA A 125 1.88 4.51 10.38
C ALA A 125 1.39 3.15 9.88
N GLU A 126 0.15 2.84 10.19
CA GLU A 126 -0.50 1.61 9.76
C GLU A 126 -1.96 1.92 9.47
N VAL A 127 -2.44 1.53 8.29
CA VAL A 127 -3.84 1.69 7.93
C VAL A 127 -4.37 0.42 7.29
N GLN A 128 -5.68 0.24 7.38
CA GLN A 128 -6.39 -0.84 6.74
C GLN A 128 -7.47 -0.24 5.84
N VAL A 129 -7.60 -0.81 4.65
CA VAL A 129 -8.60 -0.38 3.67
C VAL A 129 -9.49 -1.56 3.34
N GLY A 130 -10.78 -1.46 3.63
CA GLY A 130 -11.75 -2.47 3.24
C GLY A 130 -12.04 -2.38 1.75
N LEU A 131 -11.99 -3.51 1.06
CA LEU A 131 -12.17 -3.58 -0.39
C LEU A 131 -12.98 -4.84 -0.70
N GLY A 132 -14.23 -4.68 -1.12
CA GLY A 132 -15.08 -5.82 -1.43
C GLY A 132 -15.21 -6.77 -0.24
N LEU A 133 -14.83 -8.02 -0.42
CA LEU A 133 -14.89 -9.03 0.64
C LEU A 133 -13.58 -9.14 1.44
N GLY A 134 -12.57 -8.37 1.07
CA GLY A 134 -11.25 -8.43 1.69
C GLY A 134 -10.77 -7.07 2.17
N ARG A 135 -9.46 -6.98 2.38
CA ARG A 135 -8.84 -5.73 2.82
C ARG A 135 -7.39 -5.64 2.36
N ALA A 136 -6.88 -4.43 2.39
CA ALA A 136 -5.44 -4.18 2.25
C ALA A 136 -4.92 -3.62 3.55
N ASP A 137 -3.75 -4.10 3.98
CA ASP A 137 -3.02 -3.55 5.12
C ASP A 137 -1.81 -2.81 4.57
N LEU A 138 -1.57 -1.61 5.07
CA LEU A 138 -0.43 -0.79 4.65
C LEU A 138 0.33 -0.36 5.88
N LEU A 139 1.63 -0.65 5.87
CA LEU A 139 2.53 -0.36 6.99
C LEU A 139 3.69 0.48 6.48
N LEU A 140 3.88 1.63 7.09
CA LEU A 140 4.95 2.56 6.73
C LEU A 140 6.04 2.54 7.78
N PHE A 141 7.27 2.35 7.34
CA PHE A 141 8.47 2.35 8.19
C PHE A 141 9.39 3.47 7.70
N VAL A 142 9.87 4.32 8.61
CA VAL A 142 10.75 5.43 8.26
C VAL A 142 11.94 5.41 9.21
N SER A 143 13.15 5.48 8.67
CA SER A 143 14.37 5.36 9.45
C SER A 143 14.95 6.72 9.89
N LYS A 144 14.70 7.79 9.14
CA LYS A 144 15.16 9.14 9.51
C LYS A 144 14.11 10.12 9.04
N TYR A 145 13.42 10.75 9.98
CA TYR A 145 12.34 11.64 9.60
C TYR A 145 12.14 12.80 10.59
N PRO A 146 13.16 13.60 10.86
CA PRO A 146 13.00 14.68 11.84
C PRO A 146 11.88 15.64 11.48
N ALA A 147 11.65 15.86 10.19
CA ALA A 147 10.58 16.74 9.73
C ALA A 147 9.18 16.17 9.96
N LEU A 148 9.06 14.85 10.11
CA LEU A 148 7.78 14.18 10.32
C LEU A 148 7.43 13.99 11.80
N ALA A 149 8.38 14.22 12.68
CA ALA A 149 8.15 14.12 14.13
C ALA A 149 7.25 15.22 14.65
N GLU A 150 7.10 16.28 13.89
CA GLU A 150 6.28 17.43 14.24
C GLU A 150 4.95 17.35 13.51
N GLU A 151 3.92 17.14 14.23
CA GLU A 151 2.57 17.15 13.69
C GLU A 151 1.75 18.20 14.37
#